data_da429836470065cc0d1daf83658afff7
#
_entry.id   da429836470065cc0d1daf83658afff7
#
_cell.length_a   1.000
_cell.length_b   1.000
_cell.length_c   1.000
_cell.angle_alpha   90.00
_cell.angle_beta   90.00
_cell.angle_gamma   90.00
#
_symmetry.space_group_name_H-M   'P 1'
#
loop_
_entity.id
_entity.type
_entity.pdbx_description
1 polymer ?
#
loop_
_entity_poly.entity_id
_entity_poly.type
_entity_poly.pdbx_seq_one_letter_code
_entity_poly.pdbx_strand_id
1 'polypeptide(L)'
;MPAELLLFRGEDRASALATHPNEGAGTVQVAIVARDEDDRTKKLALAREGKAHSSGVFLASDEPRGKVAFLFPGQGSQRVGMLRDLFDAYPELDPVLALGARWQGFMYPPAAQTPEDEAAQRDALTDTRVAQPALGVAGLAMARLLQRHGVHPNMLAGHSYGELVALCVAGALPEASLLELSEMRGKRILEATASAHDPGTMAAVAADPATTAAHLDGLPGVVIANENSPEQSVISGPTRAVHDAVERLLAASIAAQLIPVACAFHSPLVHDACDAFARDLAAVDVATLALPVYSNTTAALYPAEPSAIRARLAEHIGKPVHFVREIEAMYADGARIFVEAGPGRVLTGLVGRILGKRPHAAIACDRPKEDGVVAFLLALGQLAVRGVPVTRG
;
A
#
# COMPACT_ATOMS: atom_id res chain seq x y z
N MET A 1 -22.28 -21.02 -0.77
CA MET A 1 -20.99 -21.35 -1.44
C MET A 1 -20.01 -20.25 -1.14
N PRO A 2 -18.72 -20.51 -0.98
CA PRO A 2 -17.73 -19.43 -0.95
C PRO A 2 -17.77 -18.69 -2.30
N ALA A 3 -17.36 -17.41 -2.28
CA ALA A 3 -17.25 -16.63 -3.51
C ALA A 3 -16.26 -17.30 -4.47
N GLU A 4 -16.53 -17.22 -5.77
CA GLU A 4 -15.70 -17.83 -6.80
C GLU A 4 -15.33 -16.83 -7.90
N LEU A 5 -14.15 -17.04 -8.50
CA LEU A 5 -13.68 -16.32 -9.68
C LEU A 5 -13.84 -17.20 -10.92
N LEU A 6 -14.60 -16.72 -11.88
CA LEU A 6 -14.87 -17.36 -13.15
C LEU A 6 -14.15 -16.60 -14.26
N LEU A 7 -13.22 -17.25 -14.94
CA LEU A 7 -12.45 -16.68 -16.04
C LEU A 7 -12.86 -17.31 -17.36
N PHE A 8 -13.34 -16.50 -18.30
CA PHE A 8 -13.76 -16.94 -19.63
C PHE A 8 -12.70 -16.49 -20.65
N ARG A 9 -12.12 -17.47 -21.34
CA ARG A 9 -11.01 -17.29 -22.28
C ARG A 9 -11.47 -17.50 -23.71
N GLY A 10 -10.95 -16.70 -24.63
CA GLY A 10 -11.28 -16.80 -26.06
C GLY A 10 -10.57 -15.71 -26.88
N GLU A 11 -10.86 -15.67 -28.18
CA GLU A 11 -10.40 -14.61 -29.07
C GLU A 11 -11.19 -13.32 -28.87
N ASP A 12 -12.48 -13.48 -28.57
CA ASP A 12 -13.41 -12.40 -28.28
C ASP A 12 -14.36 -12.80 -27.15
N ARG A 13 -15.21 -11.86 -26.71
CA ARG A 13 -16.17 -12.07 -25.64
C ARG A 13 -17.20 -13.16 -25.96
N ALA A 14 -17.69 -13.24 -27.20
CA ALA A 14 -18.73 -14.18 -27.57
C ALA A 14 -18.18 -15.62 -27.53
N SER A 15 -17.01 -15.85 -28.13
CA SER A 15 -16.33 -17.16 -28.09
C SER A 15 -15.94 -17.53 -26.66
N ALA A 16 -15.48 -16.59 -25.86
CA ALA A 16 -15.13 -16.84 -24.46
C ALA A 16 -16.34 -17.29 -23.63
N LEU A 17 -17.50 -16.63 -23.76
CA LEU A 17 -18.72 -16.97 -23.03
C LEU A 17 -19.43 -18.26 -23.53
N ALA A 18 -18.97 -18.80 -24.64
CA ALA A 18 -19.41 -20.12 -25.14
C ALA A 18 -18.61 -21.28 -24.51
N THR A 19 -17.51 -21.01 -23.83
CA THR A 19 -16.70 -22.02 -23.12
C THR A 19 -17.12 -22.17 -21.65
N HIS A 20 -16.69 -23.26 -21.02
CA HIS A 20 -16.83 -23.40 -19.59
C HIS A 20 -15.84 -22.42 -18.88
N PRO A 21 -16.26 -21.82 -17.73
CA PRO A 21 -15.39 -20.94 -16.98
C PRO A 21 -14.13 -21.68 -16.51
N ASN A 22 -13.00 -20.97 -16.51
CA ASN A 22 -11.68 -21.46 -16.12
C ASN A 22 -11.10 -22.56 -17.04
N GLU A 23 -11.74 -22.82 -18.15
CA GLU A 23 -11.28 -23.71 -19.22
C GLU A 23 -10.95 -22.88 -20.49
N GLY A 24 -10.37 -23.56 -21.49
CA GLY A 24 -10.06 -22.95 -22.77
C GLY A 24 -8.69 -22.29 -22.84
N ALA A 25 -8.30 -21.97 -24.07
CA ALA A 25 -7.06 -21.29 -24.41
C ALA A 25 -7.35 -19.83 -24.78
N GLY A 26 -6.32 -19.00 -24.80
CA GLY A 26 -6.41 -17.60 -25.18
C GLY A 26 -6.44 -16.63 -23.98
N THR A 27 -6.77 -15.39 -24.31
CA THR A 27 -6.83 -14.32 -23.29
C THR A 27 -8.15 -14.34 -22.52
N VAL A 28 -8.11 -13.88 -21.27
CA VAL A 28 -9.34 -13.68 -20.49
C VAL A 28 -10.10 -12.50 -21.07
N GLN A 29 -11.28 -12.78 -21.62
CA GLN A 29 -12.18 -11.77 -22.19
C GLN A 29 -13.20 -11.27 -21.17
N VAL A 30 -13.59 -12.17 -20.25
CA VAL A 30 -14.56 -11.88 -19.18
C VAL A 30 -14.06 -12.51 -17.88
N ALA A 31 -14.15 -11.77 -16.81
CA ALA A 31 -13.97 -12.28 -15.46
C ALA A 31 -15.21 -11.96 -14.62
N ILE A 32 -15.72 -12.95 -13.89
CA ILE A 32 -16.88 -12.80 -13.03
C ILE A 32 -16.49 -13.26 -11.62
N VAL A 33 -16.81 -12.46 -10.63
CA VAL A 33 -16.75 -12.85 -9.21
C VAL A 33 -18.19 -13.03 -8.73
N ALA A 34 -18.54 -14.27 -8.39
CA ALA A 34 -19.89 -14.64 -7.95
C ALA A 34 -19.88 -15.10 -6.49
N ARG A 35 -20.87 -14.70 -5.72
CA ARG A 35 -21.04 -15.06 -4.30
C ARG A 35 -21.93 -16.30 -4.12
N ASP A 36 -22.84 -16.51 -5.06
CA ASP A 36 -23.76 -17.65 -5.12
C ASP A 36 -24.26 -17.87 -6.56
N GLU A 37 -25.09 -18.86 -6.79
CA GLU A 37 -25.58 -19.23 -8.12
C GLU A 37 -26.53 -18.17 -8.72
N ASP A 38 -27.32 -17.49 -7.89
CA ASP A 38 -28.21 -16.42 -8.36
C ASP A 38 -27.38 -15.19 -8.82
N ASP A 39 -26.36 -14.81 -8.04
CA ASP A 39 -25.43 -13.75 -8.38
C ASP A 39 -24.63 -14.09 -9.64
N ARG A 40 -24.18 -15.34 -9.78
CA ARG A 40 -23.51 -15.85 -10.97
C ARG A 40 -24.41 -15.71 -12.22
N THR A 41 -25.67 -16.13 -12.13
CA THR A 41 -26.63 -16.07 -13.25
C THR A 41 -26.86 -14.63 -13.69
N LYS A 42 -27.06 -13.70 -12.74
CA LYS A 42 -27.24 -12.27 -13.02
C LYS A 42 -26.01 -11.67 -13.69
N LYS A 43 -24.82 -11.97 -13.18
CA LYS A 43 -23.54 -11.45 -13.70
C LYS A 43 -23.20 -12.01 -15.07
N LEU A 44 -23.52 -13.27 -15.34
CA LEU A 44 -23.41 -13.86 -16.69
C LEU A 44 -24.32 -13.14 -17.69
N ALA A 45 -25.54 -12.78 -17.31
CA ALA A 45 -26.44 -12.01 -18.17
C ALA A 45 -25.83 -10.65 -18.51
N LEU A 46 -25.32 -9.90 -17.51
CA LEU A 46 -24.62 -8.64 -17.73
C LEU A 46 -23.42 -8.77 -18.68
N ALA A 47 -22.60 -9.82 -18.47
CA ALA A 47 -21.45 -10.08 -19.32
C ALA A 47 -21.85 -10.36 -20.78
N ARG A 48 -22.92 -11.13 -21.02
CA ARG A 48 -23.49 -11.37 -22.36
C ARG A 48 -23.96 -10.08 -23.03
N GLU A 49 -24.56 -9.18 -22.27
CA GLU A 49 -24.98 -7.86 -22.75
C GLU A 49 -23.81 -6.88 -22.95
N GLY A 50 -22.57 -7.27 -22.57
CA GLY A 50 -21.40 -6.40 -22.65
C GLY A 50 -21.37 -5.31 -21.59
N LYS A 51 -22.04 -5.52 -20.47
CA LYS A 51 -22.12 -4.57 -19.36
C LYS A 51 -21.14 -4.98 -18.25
N ALA A 52 -20.08 -4.18 -18.07
CA ALA A 52 -19.20 -4.31 -16.91
C ALA A 52 -19.90 -3.78 -15.65
N HIS A 53 -19.59 -4.37 -14.50
CA HIS A 53 -20.12 -3.91 -13.21
C HIS A 53 -19.12 -4.11 -12.09
N SER A 54 -18.92 -3.07 -11.27
CA SER A 54 -17.90 -3.06 -10.20
C SER A 54 -18.09 -4.13 -9.13
N SER A 55 -19.29 -4.69 -9.00
CA SER A 55 -19.57 -5.81 -8.07
C SER A 55 -19.02 -7.16 -8.53
N GLY A 56 -18.34 -7.23 -9.68
CA GLY A 56 -17.66 -8.43 -10.14
C GLY A 56 -17.97 -8.87 -11.56
N VAL A 57 -18.22 -7.95 -12.50
CA VAL A 57 -18.25 -8.25 -13.94
C VAL A 57 -17.21 -7.39 -14.63
N PHE A 58 -16.12 -8.01 -15.07
CA PHE A 58 -15.02 -7.35 -15.75
C PHE A 58 -14.92 -7.86 -17.19
N LEU A 59 -14.69 -6.93 -18.10
CA LEU A 59 -14.56 -7.20 -19.53
C LEU A 59 -13.19 -6.73 -20.00
N ALA A 60 -12.57 -7.51 -20.88
CA ALA A 60 -11.36 -7.08 -21.56
C ALA A 60 -11.60 -5.80 -22.36
N SER A 61 -10.63 -4.94 -22.41
CA SER A 61 -10.63 -3.70 -23.20
C SER A 61 -9.37 -3.64 -24.04
N ASP A 62 -9.38 -2.76 -25.05
CA ASP A 62 -8.23 -2.49 -25.93
C ASP A 62 -7.19 -1.54 -25.28
N GLU A 63 -7.33 -1.28 -23.98
CA GLU A 63 -6.36 -0.44 -23.26
C GLU A 63 -4.94 -1.04 -23.34
N PRO A 64 -3.92 -0.20 -23.47
CA PRO A 64 -2.54 -0.66 -23.56
C PRO A 64 -2.15 -1.52 -22.36
N ARG A 65 -1.70 -2.73 -22.63
CA ARG A 65 -1.07 -3.56 -21.60
C ARG A 65 0.26 -2.94 -21.19
N GLY A 66 0.62 -3.07 -19.91
CA GLY A 66 1.85 -2.54 -19.40
C GLY A 66 2.39 -3.37 -18.24
N LYS A 67 3.47 -2.88 -17.66
CA LYS A 67 4.10 -3.52 -16.50
C LYS A 67 3.19 -3.45 -15.28
N VAL A 68 3.27 -4.48 -14.46
CA VAL A 68 2.60 -4.57 -13.16
C VAL A 68 3.52 -4.02 -12.08
N ALA A 69 3.02 -3.08 -11.30
CA ALA A 69 3.70 -2.52 -10.15
C ALA A 69 2.95 -2.93 -8.87
N PHE A 70 3.67 -3.48 -7.87
CA PHE A 70 3.09 -3.64 -6.53
C PHE A 70 3.45 -2.43 -5.69
N LEU A 71 2.43 -1.91 -5.00
CA LEU A 71 2.54 -0.78 -4.08
C LEU A 71 2.19 -1.25 -2.67
N PHE A 72 3.07 -1.00 -1.71
CA PHE A 72 2.87 -1.36 -0.31
C PHE A 72 2.48 -0.14 0.51
N PRO A 73 1.32 -0.16 1.20
CA PRO A 73 0.90 0.98 2.00
C PRO A 73 1.76 1.16 3.25
N GLY A 74 1.86 2.41 3.69
CA GLY A 74 2.54 2.80 4.92
C GLY A 74 1.61 2.86 6.13
N GLN A 75 2.19 3.36 7.25
CA GLN A 75 1.46 3.58 8.50
C GLN A 75 0.26 4.51 8.28
N GLY A 76 -0.87 4.18 8.91
CA GLY A 76 -2.17 4.78 8.70
C GLY A 76 -3.13 3.88 7.91
N SER A 77 -2.62 2.83 7.24
CA SER A 77 -3.45 1.85 6.53
C SER A 77 -3.84 0.64 7.38
N GLN A 78 -3.22 0.48 8.56
CA GLN A 78 -3.55 -0.60 9.50
C GLN A 78 -4.97 -0.44 10.06
N ARG A 79 -5.64 -1.56 10.26
CA ARG A 79 -6.90 -1.64 10.97
C ARG A 79 -7.03 -2.96 11.73
N VAL A 80 -7.75 -2.94 12.83
CA VAL A 80 -8.10 -4.17 13.56
C VAL A 80 -8.86 -5.12 12.62
N GLY A 81 -8.47 -6.38 12.60
CA GLY A 81 -9.05 -7.40 11.73
C GLY A 81 -8.61 -7.36 10.27
N MET A 82 -7.63 -6.52 9.89
CA MET A 82 -7.15 -6.44 8.49
C MET A 82 -6.73 -7.81 7.96
N LEU A 83 -7.19 -8.14 6.75
CA LEU A 83 -6.91 -9.38 6.02
C LEU A 83 -7.28 -10.69 6.77
N ARG A 84 -8.05 -10.65 7.87
CA ARG A 84 -8.44 -11.85 8.63
C ARG A 84 -9.08 -12.88 7.70
N ASP A 85 -10.04 -12.48 6.88
CA ASP A 85 -10.77 -13.37 5.98
C ASP A 85 -9.82 -14.10 5.00
N LEU A 86 -8.71 -13.46 4.61
CA LEU A 86 -7.70 -14.07 3.75
C LEU A 86 -6.85 -15.09 4.51
N PHE A 87 -6.43 -14.78 5.74
CA PHE A 87 -5.70 -15.75 6.57
C PHE A 87 -6.57 -16.97 6.90
N ASP A 88 -7.85 -16.77 7.15
CA ASP A 88 -8.80 -17.87 7.45
C ASP A 88 -9.09 -18.72 6.18
N ALA A 89 -9.09 -18.11 4.98
CA ALA A 89 -9.41 -18.80 3.74
C ALA A 89 -8.20 -19.45 3.04
N TYR A 90 -6.97 -18.97 3.31
CA TYR A 90 -5.75 -19.39 2.63
C TYR A 90 -4.68 -19.89 3.62
N PRO A 91 -4.71 -21.17 4.04
CA PRO A 91 -3.76 -21.74 5.01
C PRO A 91 -2.29 -21.60 4.61
N GLU A 92 -2.00 -21.45 3.33
CA GLU A 92 -0.64 -21.15 2.84
C GLU A 92 -0.05 -19.82 3.35
N LEU A 93 -0.87 -18.95 3.92
CA LEU A 93 -0.44 -17.73 4.59
C LEU A 93 -0.03 -17.94 6.06
N ASP A 94 -0.32 -19.12 6.66
CA ASP A 94 0.02 -19.43 8.04
C ASP A 94 1.51 -19.19 8.38
N PRO A 95 2.49 -19.52 7.51
CA PRO A 95 3.89 -19.21 7.80
C PRO A 95 4.16 -17.70 7.94
N VAL A 96 3.49 -16.85 7.16
CA VAL A 96 3.63 -15.40 7.27
C VAL A 96 2.99 -14.90 8.56
N LEU A 97 1.81 -15.43 8.88
CA LEU A 97 1.12 -15.08 10.13
C LEU A 97 1.94 -15.50 11.35
N ALA A 98 2.60 -16.68 11.29
CA ALA A 98 3.46 -17.18 12.36
C ALA A 98 4.70 -16.29 12.58
N LEU A 99 5.31 -15.73 11.51
CA LEU A 99 6.38 -14.74 11.65
C LEU A 99 5.93 -13.51 12.45
N GLY A 100 4.66 -13.12 12.28
CA GLY A 100 4.03 -12.01 12.99
C GLY A 100 3.38 -12.35 14.33
N ALA A 101 3.63 -13.55 14.90
CA ALA A 101 2.93 -14.04 16.11
C ALA A 101 2.90 -13.04 17.29
N ARG A 102 3.99 -12.28 17.49
CA ARG A 102 4.09 -11.24 18.54
C ARG A 102 3.06 -10.13 18.41
N TRP A 103 2.60 -9.82 17.19
CA TRP A 103 1.69 -8.70 16.90
C TRP A 103 0.26 -9.15 16.60
N GLN A 104 0.01 -10.47 16.50
CA GLN A 104 -1.32 -11.00 16.21
C GLN A 104 -2.39 -10.53 17.20
N GLY A 105 -2.06 -10.44 18.49
CA GLY A 105 -3.00 -9.96 19.51
C GLY A 105 -3.46 -8.52 19.30
N PHE A 106 -2.65 -7.69 18.62
CA PHE A 106 -3.01 -6.32 18.23
C PHE A 106 -3.80 -6.30 16.91
N MET A 107 -3.43 -7.16 15.97
CA MET A 107 -4.13 -7.27 14.68
C MET A 107 -5.53 -7.88 14.85
N TYR A 108 -5.64 -8.87 15.74
CA TYR A 108 -6.84 -9.68 15.93
C TYR A 108 -7.20 -9.79 17.42
N PRO A 109 -7.44 -8.68 18.11
CA PRO A 109 -7.88 -8.71 19.51
C PRO A 109 -9.25 -9.39 19.61
N PRO A 110 -9.66 -9.78 20.84
CA PRO A 110 -11.04 -10.18 21.12
C PRO A 110 -12.04 -9.11 20.66
N ALA A 111 -13.27 -9.53 20.34
CA ALA A 111 -14.30 -8.59 19.92
C ALA A 111 -14.52 -7.50 21.00
N ALA A 112 -14.44 -6.24 20.59
CA ALA A 112 -14.70 -5.10 21.45
C ALA A 112 -16.15 -5.16 21.98
N GLN A 113 -16.34 -4.84 23.24
CA GLN A 113 -17.65 -4.84 23.87
C GLN A 113 -18.21 -3.41 23.97
N THR A 114 -17.34 -2.41 23.94
CA THR A 114 -17.69 -0.99 24.07
C THR A 114 -16.95 -0.15 23.01
N PRO A 115 -17.43 1.07 22.72
CA PRO A 115 -16.68 2.02 21.86
C PRO A 115 -15.29 2.37 22.42
N GLU A 116 -15.14 2.35 23.76
CA GLU A 116 -13.88 2.58 24.46
C GLU A 116 -12.89 1.44 24.19
N ASP A 117 -13.36 0.17 24.17
CA ASP A 117 -12.54 -0.98 23.78
C ASP A 117 -12.07 -0.86 22.32
N GLU A 118 -12.99 -0.47 21.41
CA GLU A 118 -12.63 -0.24 20.00
C GLU A 118 -11.57 0.85 19.84
N ALA A 119 -11.69 1.94 20.61
CA ALA A 119 -10.70 3.01 20.60
C ALA A 119 -9.35 2.52 21.12
N ALA A 120 -9.33 1.83 22.27
CA ALA A 120 -8.11 1.28 22.85
C ALA A 120 -7.41 0.27 21.92
N GLN A 121 -8.18 -0.60 21.25
CA GLN A 121 -7.62 -1.54 20.26
C GLN A 121 -7.03 -0.82 19.05
N ARG A 122 -7.69 0.22 18.53
CA ARG A 122 -7.16 1.05 17.45
C ARG A 122 -5.87 1.76 17.87
N ASP A 123 -5.86 2.36 19.05
CA ASP A 123 -4.71 3.08 19.58
C ASP A 123 -3.52 2.14 19.78
N ALA A 124 -3.74 0.94 20.33
CA ALA A 124 -2.73 -0.07 20.51
C ALA A 124 -2.13 -0.53 19.17
N LEU A 125 -2.95 -0.70 18.12
CA LEU A 125 -2.48 -1.04 16.77
C LEU A 125 -1.82 0.15 16.06
N THR A 126 -2.07 1.38 16.50
CA THR A 126 -1.50 2.61 15.91
C THR A 126 -0.10 2.91 16.47
N ASP A 127 0.30 2.32 17.60
CA ASP A 127 1.67 2.41 18.08
C ASP A 127 2.65 2.02 16.97
N THR A 128 3.60 2.90 16.68
CA THR A 128 4.53 2.74 15.55
C THR A 128 5.31 1.41 15.60
N ARG A 129 5.60 0.90 16.83
CA ARG A 129 6.29 -0.39 17.07
C ARG A 129 5.40 -1.60 16.76
N VAL A 130 4.10 -1.39 16.67
CA VAL A 130 3.08 -2.40 16.37
C VAL A 130 2.57 -2.26 14.93
N ALA A 131 2.24 -1.04 14.52
CA ALA A 131 1.68 -0.75 13.21
C ALA A 131 2.59 -1.19 12.06
N GLN A 132 3.90 -0.90 12.17
CA GLN A 132 4.84 -1.24 11.11
C GLN A 132 5.01 -2.74 10.91
N PRO A 133 5.35 -3.56 11.92
CA PRO A 133 5.41 -5.00 11.71
C PRO A 133 4.07 -5.63 11.33
N ALA A 134 2.94 -5.15 11.85
CA ALA A 134 1.61 -5.61 11.44
C ALA A 134 1.34 -5.36 9.94
N LEU A 135 1.73 -4.18 9.44
CA LEU A 135 1.68 -3.88 8.00
C LEU A 135 2.68 -4.73 7.20
N GLY A 136 3.85 -5.06 7.78
CA GLY A 136 4.81 -5.99 7.21
C GLY A 136 4.21 -7.37 6.96
N VAL A 137 3.55 -7.93 7.98
CA VAL A 137 2.81 -9.21 7.86
C VAL A 137 1.75 -9.11 6.76
N ALA A 138 0.94 -8.05 6.76
CA ALA A 138 -0.14 -7.87 5.79
C ALA A 138 0.38 -7.71 4.35
N GLY A 139 1.44 -6.92 4.15
CA GLY A 139 2.05 -6.71 2.84
C GLY A 139 2.71 -7.98 2.28
N LEU A 140 3.46 -8.71 3.11
CA LEU A 140 4.04 -10.00 2.74
C LEU A 140 2.97 -11.03 2.37
N ALA A 141 1.93 -11.16 3.20
CA ALA A 141 0.82 -12.07 2.95
C ALA A 141 0.16 -11.77 1.61
N MET A 142 -0.15 -10.50 1.35
CA MET A 142 -0.79 -10.10 0.09
C MET A 142 0.12 -10.34 -1.13
N ALA A 143 1.41 -10.02 -1.03
CA ALA A 143 2.36 -10.27 -2.11
C ALA A 143 2.48 -11.77 -2.42
N ARG A 144 2.59 -12.62 -1.41
CA ARG A 144 2.62 -14.08 -1.58
C ARG A 144 1.34 -14.62 -2.21
N LEU A 145 0.19 -14.13 -1.75
CA LEU A 145 -1.09 -14.57 -2.28
C LEU A 145 -1.25 -14.18 -3.75
N LEU A 146 -0.88 -12.96 -4.13
CA LEU A 146 -0.86 -12.52 -5.53
C LEU A 146 0.05 -13.41 -6.38
N GLN A 147 1.29 -13.66 -5.92
CA GLN A 147 2.26 -14.49 -6.64
C GLN A 147 1.78 -15.94 -6.78
N ARG A 148 1.15 -16.51 -5.76
CA ARG A 148 0.54 -17.84 -5.83
C ARG A 148 -0.55 -17.93 -6.89
N HIS A 149 -1.30 -16.85 -7.06
CA HIS A 149 -2.30 -16.74 -8.12
C HIS A 149 -1.71 -16.32 -9.49
N GLY A 150 -0.39 -16.40 -9.66
CA GLY A 150 0.29 -16.13 -10.94
C GLY A 150 0.50 -14.64 -11.23
N VAL A 151 0.18 -13.75 -10.32
CA VAL A 151 0.38 -12.31 -10.48
C VAL A 151 1.77 -11.93 -9.95
N HIS A 152 2.67 -11.61 -10.86
CA HIS A 152 4.05 -11.22 -10.52
C HIS A 152 4.31 -9.76 -10.88
N PRO A 153 4.98 -8.99 -10.00
CA PRO A 153 5.32 -7.60 -10.29
C PRO A 153 6.52 -7.51 -11.22
N ASN A 154 6.55 -6.45 -12.04
CA ASN A 154 7.72 -6.05 -12.81
C ASN A 154 8.56 -5.01 -12.06
N MET A 155 7.95 -4.32 -11.10
CA MET A 155 8.56 -3.31 -10.25
C MET A 155 7.77 -3.15 -8.95
N LEU A 156 8.42 -2.60 -7.95
CA LEU A 156 7.88 -2.48 -6.60
C LEU A 156 8.10 -1.05 -6.10
N ALA A 157 7.18 -0.58 -5.27
CA ALA A 157 7.33 0.64 -4.49
C ALA A 157 6.54 0.53 -3.18
N GLY A 158 6.83 1.41 -2.25
CA GLY A 158 6.06 1.52 -1.02
C GLY A 158 5.80 2.98 -0.68
N HIS A 159 4.80 3.27 0.11
CA HIS A 159 4.60 4.59 0.69
C HIS A 159 5.18 4.60 2.10
N SER A 160 6.19 5.44 2.35
CA SER A 160 6.86 5.52 3.65
C SER A 160 7.29 4.12 4.13
N TYR A 161 6.78 3.64 5.27
CA TYR A 161 7.09 2.30 5.78
C TYR A 161 6.97 1.18 4.73
N GLY A 162 6.02 1.28 3.82
CA GLY A 162 5.80 0.27 2.78
C GLY A 162 7.02 0.00 1.89
N GLU A 163 7.98 0.93 1.83
CA GLU A 163 9.24 0.77 1.11
C GLU A 163 10.10 -0.38 1.68
N LEU A 164 10.05 -0.59 3.01
CA LEU A 164 10.72 -1.72 3.66
C LEU A 164 10.12 -3.06 3.22
N VAL A 165 8.80 -3.13 3.07
CA VAL A 165 8.10 -4.32 2.54
C VAL A 165 8.48 -4.55 1.09
N ALA A 166 8.51 -3.50 0.26
CA ALA A 166 8.93 -3.58 -1.15
C ALA A 166 10.35 -4.17 -1.30
N LEU A 167 11.30 -3.73 -0.48
CA LEU A 167 12.67 -4.24 -0.46
C LEU A 167 12.73 -5.72 -0.06
N CYS A 168 11.91 -6.13 0.90
CA CYS A 168 11.83 -7.54 1.31
C CYS A 168 11.26 -8.41 0.18
N VAL A 169 10.16 -8.01 -0.44
CA VAL A 169 9.55 -8.73 -1.58
C VAL A 169 10.48 -8.77 -2.80
N ALA A 170 11.33 -7.76 -2.96
CA ALA A 170 12.38 -7.74 -3.97
C ALA A 170 13.60 -8.63 -3.63
N GLY A 171 13.61 -9.27 -2.47
CA GLY A 171 14.67 -10.18 -2.04
C GLY A 171 15.88 -9.51 -1.38
N ALA A 172 15.84 -8.20 -1.11
CA ALA A 172 16.93 -7.51 -0.40
C ALA A 172 17.00 -7.86 1.10
N LEU A 173 15.89 -8.25 1.70
CA LEU A 173 15.77 -8.54 3.13
C LEU A 173 15.09 -9.90 3.35
N PRO A 174 15.59 -10.74 4.27
CA PRO A 174 14.84 -11.89 4.75
C PRO A 174 13.53 -11.45 5.43
N GLU A 175 12.48 -12.25 5.32
CA GLU A 175 11.16 -11.90 5.88
C GLU A 175 11.16 -11.76 7.40
N ALA A 176 11.92 -12.59 8.10
CA ALA A 176 12.10 -12.46 9.56
C ALA A 176 12.76 -11.11 9.89
N SER A 177 13.81 -10.73 9.14
CA SER A 177 14.49 -9.45 9.34
C SER A 177 13.59 -8.26 9.01
N LEU A 178 12.66 -8.38 8.05
CA LEU A 178 11.67 -7.33 7.79
C LEU A 178 10.90 -6.97 9.06
N LEU A 179 10.35 -7.96 9.78
CA LEU A 179 9.49 -7.69 10.93
C LEU A 179 10.29 -7.15 12.12
N GLU A 180 11.50 -7.66 12.33
CA GLU A 180 12.42 -7.14 13.35
C GLU A 180 12.83 -5.69 13.05
N LEU A 181 13.22 -5.39 11.82
CA LEU A 181 13.55 -4.03 11.38
C LEU A 181 12.35 -3.09 11.45
N SER A 182 11.14 -3.59 11.21
CA SER A 182 9.91 -2.81 11.32
C SER A 182 9.68 -2.34 12.76
N GLU A 183 9.82 -3.24 13.74
CA GLU A 183 9.74 -2.90 15.16
C GLU A 183 10.89 -1.95 15.58
N MET A 184 12.12 -2.26 15.16
CA MET A 184 13.30 -1.43 15.45
C MET A 184 13.14 -0.02 14.88
N ARG A 185 12.70 0.10 13.63
CA ARG A 185 12.42 1.41 13.00
C ARG A 185 11.43 2.22 13.85
N GLY A 186 10.31 1.61 14.24
CA GLY A 186 9.33 2.24 15.12
C GLY A 186 9.94 2.66 16.46
N LYS A 187 10.74 1.79 17.07
CA LYS A 187 11.42 2.05 18.34
C LYS A 187 12.40 3.22 18.22
N ARG A 188 13.26 3.25 17.17
CA ARG A 188 14.25 4.34 16.98
C ARG A 188 13.57 5.68 16.77
N ILE A 189 12.46 5.72 16.05
CA ILE A 189 11.69 6.94 15.85
C ILE A 189 11.14 7.45 17.19
N LEU A 190 10.54 6.57 18.01
CA LEU A 190 10.01 6.97 19.31
C LEU A 190 11.12 7.35 20.31
N GLU A 191 12.26 6.68 20.29
CA GLU A 191 13.42 7.04 21.12
C GLU A 191 13.97 8.44 20.77
N ALA A 192 14.10 8.75 19.47
CA ALA A 192 14.55 10.07 19.02
C ALA A 192 13.61 11.19 19.47
N THR A 193 12.31 10.92 19.51
CA THR A 193 11.30 11.91 19.90
C THR A 193 11.03 11.95 21.40
N ALA A 194 11.25 10.85 22.13
CA ALA A 194 11.07 10.82 23.58
C ALA A 194 12.08 11.72 24.34
N SER A 195 13.28 11.92 23.80
CA SER A 195 14.30 12.79 24.33
C SER A 195 14.08 14.27 23.93
N ALA A 196 13.19 14.53 22.96
CA ALA A 196 12.87 15.88 22.51
C ALA A 196 11.84 16.53 23.43
N HIS A 197 11.97 17.83 23.67
CA HIS A 197 10.96 18.62 24.40
C HIS A 197 9.61 18.67 23.66
N ASP A 198 9.65 18.57 22.33
CA ASP A 198 8.50 18.54 21.43
C ASP A 198 8.68 17.42 20.39
N PRO A 199 7.84 16.35 20.39
CA PRO A 199 7.90 15.29 19.39
C PRO A 199 7.47 15.77 17.99
N GLY A 200 6.88 16.97 17.91
CA GLY A 200 6.28 17.50 16.71
C GLY A 200 4.98 16.80 16.29
N THR A 201 4.41 17.27 15.20
CA THR A 201 3.16 16.74 14.65
C THR A 201 3.14 16.87 13.14
N MET A 202 2.04 16.39 12.52
CA MET A 202 1.81 16.44 11.08
C MET A 202 0.43 16.95 10.76
N ALA A 203 0.25 17.54 9.57
CA ALA A 203 -1.05 17.90 9.06
C ALA A 203 -1.19 17.57 7.58
N ALA A 204 -2.37 17.06 7.19
CA ALA A 204 -2.76 16.91 5.79
C ALA A 204 -3.24 18.25 5.25
N VAL A 205 -2.81 18.60 4.04
CA VAL A 205 -3.13 19.85 3.34
C VAL A 205 -3.72 19.52 1.98
N ALA A 206 -4.89 20.08 1.68
CA ALA A 206 -5.59 19.88 0.41
C ALA A 206 -5.05 20.86 -0.65
N ALA A 207 -3.75 20.76 -0.94
CA ALA A 207 -3.07 21.55 -1.96
C ALA A 207 -1.83 20.79 -2.47
N ASP A 208 -1.36 21.18 -3.65
CA ASP A 208 -0.10 20.69 -4.21
C ASP A 208 1.12 21.17 -3.39
N PRO A 209 2.30 20.53 -3.58
CA PRO A 209 3.49 20.87 -2.82
C PRO A 209 3.95 22.32 -2.99
N ALA A 210 3.83 22.91 -4.19
CA ALA A 210 4.28 24.28 -4.45
C ALA A 210 3.38 25.29 -3.74
N THR A 211 2.06 25.14 -3.85
CA THR A 211 1.07 25.93 -3.13
C THR A 211 1.26 25.80 -1.62
N THR A 212 1.45 24.58 -1.13
CA THR A 212 1.71 24.32 0.31
C THR A 212 2.98 25.04 0.76
N ALA A 213 4.09 24.89 0.04
CA ALA A 213 5.39 25.50 0.37
C ALA A 213 5.31 27.03 0.50
N ALA A 214 4.56 27.70 -0.39
CA ALA A 214 4.37 29.16 -0.34
C ALA A 214 3.73 29.66 0.97
N HIS A 215 2.99 28.79 1.69
CA HIS A 215 2.36 29.12 2.97
C HIS A 215 3.20 28.71 4.17
N LEU A 216 4.36 28.04 3.98
CA LEU A 216 5.26 27.63 5.05
C LEU A 216 6.37 28.65 5.30
N ASP A 217 6.52 29.67 4.44
CA ASP A 217 7.57 30.67 4.58
C ASP A 217 7.52 31.38 5.95
N GLY A 218 8.69 31.49 6.61
CA GLY A 218 8.80 32.06 7.96
C GLY A 218 8.31 31.15 9.10
N LEU A 219 7.97 29.88 8.84
CA LEU A 219 7.64 28.87 9.86
C LEU A 219 8.83 27.92 10.06
N PRO A 220 9.69 28.15 11.08
CA PRO A 220 10.91 27.38 11.22
C PRO A 220 10.63 25.91 11.54
N GLY A 221 11.33 25.02 10.83
CA GLY A 221 11.30 23.58 11.06
C GLY A 221 10.08 22.86 10.47
N VAL A 222 9.11 23.57 9.85
CA VAL A 222 8.02 22.94 9.12
C VAL A 222 8.49 22.59 7.70
N VAL A 223 8.27 21.35 7.31
CA VAL A 223 8.64 20.83 5.98
C VAL A 223 7.47 20.13 5.32
N ILE A 224 7.51 19.98 4.00
CA ILE A 224 6.63 19.07 3.29
C ILE A 224 7.18 17.65 3.49
N ALA A 225 6.48 16.84 4.26
CA ALA A 225 6.84 15.47 4.57
C ALA A 225 6.43 14.50 3.46
N ASN A 226 5.24 14.69 2.87
CA ASN A 226 4.73 13.84 1.80
C ASN A 226 4.13 14.66 0.66
N GLU A 227 4.53 14.32 -0.56
CA GLU A 227 3.89 14.76 -1.81
C GLU A 227 2.97 13.61 -2.28
N ASN A 228 1.74 13.55 -1.75
CA ASN A 228 0.88 12.39 -1.93
C ASN A 228 0.13 12.40 -3.27
N SER A 229 -0.35 13.57 -3.70
CA SER A 229 -1.01 13.74 -4.99
C SER A 229 -0.91 15.22 -5.44
N PRO A 230 -1.28 15.55 -6.68
CA PRO A 230 -1.37 16.96 -7.11
C PRO A 230 -2.32 17.83 -6.28
N GLU A 231 -3.15 17.20 -5.45
CA GLU A 231 -4.17 17.88 -4.63
C GLU A 231 -3.95 17.63 -3.13
N GLN A 232 -2.88 16.95 -2.74
CA GLN A 232 -2.65 16.60 -1.35
C GLN A 232 -1.15 16.55 -0.99
N SER A 233 -0.78 17.36 -0.01
CA SER A 233 0.50 17.31 0.67
C SER A 233 0.32 16.99 2.15
N VAL A 234 1.40 16.58 2.81
CA VAL A 234 1.46 16.47 4.27
C VAL A 234 2.63 17.31 4.76
N ILE A 235 2.38 18.16 5.75
CA ILE A 235 3.41 18.94 6.43
C ILE A 235 3.77 18.31 7.77
N SER A 236 5.01 18.49 8.19
CA SER A 236 5.58 17.91 9.41
C SER A 236 6.56 18.87 10.05
N GLY A 237 6.62 18.93 11.38
CA GLY A 237 7.51 19.81 12.08
C GLY A 237 7.15 20.01 13.56
N PRO A 238 7.76 21.02 14.23
CA PRO A 238 7.44 21.35 15.62
C PRO A 238 5.94 21.59 15.80
N THR A 239 5.38 21.09 16.89
CA THR A 239 3.92 21.08 17.13
C THR A 239 3.31 22.47 16.93
N ARG A 240 3.86 23.49 17.59
CA ARG A 240 3.35 24.86 17.47
C ARG A 240 3.43 25.40 16.04
N ALA A 241 4.56 25.20 15.37
CA ALA A 241 4.76 25.71 14.02
C ALA A 241 3.84 25.04 12.99
N VAL A 242 3.52 23.75 13.16
CA VAL A 242 2.52 23.05 12.33
C VAL A 242 1.11 23.59 12.61
N HIS A 243 0.74 23.89 13.86
CA HIS A 243 -0.53 24.55 14.16
C HIS A 243 -0.63 25.92 13.50
N ASP A 244 0.42 26.76 13.63
CA ASP A 244 0.47 28.08 12.97
C ASP A 244 0.35 27.94 11.43
N ALA A 245 0.96 26.88 10.85
CA ALA A 245 0.83 26.56 9.42
C ALA A 245 -0.62 26.20 9.03
N VAL A 246 -1.27 25.36 9.82
CA VAL A 246 -2.68 24.97 9.61
C VAL A 246 -3.60 26.20 9.68
N GLU A 247 -3.44 27.06 10.67
CA GLU A 247 -4.20 28.31 10.78
C GLU A 247 -4.01 29.23 9.57
N ARG A 248 -2.76 29.37 9.11
CA ARG A 248 -2.43 30.17 7.92
C ARG A 248 -3.06 29.62 6.63
N LEU A 249 -3.00 28.27 6.45
CA LEU A 249 -3.62 27.60 5.31
C LEU A 249 -5.14 27.76 5.31
N LEU A 250 -5.78 27.57 6.46
CA LEU A 250 -7.23 27.76 6.61
C LEU A 250 -7.64 29.22 6.34
N ALA A 251 -6.86 30.19 6.79
CA ALA A 251 -7.11 31.63 6.48
C ALA A 251 -6.98 31.92 4.98
N ALA A 252 -6.16 31.14 4.25
CA ALA A 252 -6.04 31.20 2.80
C ALA A 252 -7.11 30.35 2.07
N SER A 253 -8.12 29.81 2.76
CA SER A 253 -9.15 28.91 2.23
C SER A 253 -8.60 27.58 1.69
N ILE A 254 -7.45 27.15 2.17
CA ILE A 254 -6.86 25.83 1.88
C ILE A 254 -7.21 24.91 3.05
N ALA A 255 -7.93 23.83 2.79
CA ALA A 255 -8.28 22.86 3.84
C ALA A 255 -7.02 22.17 4.36
N ALA A 256 -6.84 22.22 5.68
CA ALA A 256 -5.73 21.60 6.38
C ALA A 256 -6.23 21.00 7.71
N GLN A 257 -5.73 19.80 8.05
CA GLN A 257 -6.15 19.09 9.25
C GLN A 257 -4.97 18.34 9.88
N LEU A 258 -4.85 18.43 11.20
CA LEU A 258 -3.89 17.64 11.97
C LEU A 258 -4.14 16.14 11.77
N ILE A 259 -3.06 15.37 11.68
CA ILE A 259 -3.09 13.91 11.60
C ILE A 259 -2.74 13.34 12.97
N PRO A 260 -3.47 12.35 13.49
CA PRO A 260 -3.11 11.67 14.74
C PRO A 260 -1.88 10.80 14.52
N VAL A 261 -0.71 11.34 14.85
CA VAL A 261 0.61 10.70 14.73
C VAL A 261 1.41 10.86 16.01
N ALA A 262 2.35 9.93 16.25
CA ALA A 262 3.19 9.96 17.43
C ALA A 262 4.25 11.08 17.38
N CYS A 263 4.64 11.54 16.20
CA CYS A 263 5.71 12.53 16.02
C CYS A 263 5.72 13.12 14.59
N ALA A 264 6.61 14.05 14.36
CA ALA A 264 6.87 14.69 13.07
C ALA A 264 7.69 13.78 12.15
N PHE A 265 7.09 12.70 11.59
CA PHE A 265 7.77 11.85 10.62
C PHE A 265 8.26 12.64 9.40
N HIS A 266 9.31 12.15 8.77
CA HIS A 266 9.87 12.72 7.54
C HIS A 266 10.30 14.19 7.67
N SER A 267 10.74 14.59 8.87
CA SER A 267 11.22 15.93 9.20
C SER A 267 12.59 15.87 9.88
N PRO A 268 13.28 17.00 10.03
CA PRO A 268 14.53 17.05 10.78
C PRO A 268 14.44 16.58 12.24
N LEU A 269 13.25 16.60 12.85
CA LEU A 269 13.05 16.19 14.24
C LEU A 269 13.30 14.70 14.50
N VAL A 270 13.23 13.87 13.47
CA VAL A 270 13.48 12.41 13.56
C VAL A 270 14.87 12.03 13.00
N HIS A 271 15.76 13.00 12.79
CA HIS A 271 17.07 12.73 12.17
C HIS A 271 17.93 11.75 12.98
N ASP A 272 17.92 11.86 14.31
CA ASP A 272 18.67 10.95 15.20
C ASP A 272 18.22 9.49 15.05
N ALA A 273 16.97 9.27 14.65
CA ALA A 273 16.47 7.93 14.33
C ALA A 273 17.16 7.33 13.10
N CYS A 274 17.56 8.14 12.13
CA CYS A 274 18.26 7.67 10.93
C CYS A 274 19.60 6.99 11.29
N ASP A 275 20.40 7.65 12.13
CA ASP A 275 21.71 7.13 12.55
C ASP A 275 21.56 5.88 13.44
N ALA A 276 20.56 5.88 14.33
CA ALA A 276 20.27 4.71 15.16
C ALA A 276 19.82 3.53 14.30
N PHE A 277 18.92 3.74 13.34
CA PHE A 277 18.45 2.70 12.44
C PHE A 277 19.53 2.23 11.46
N ALA A 278 20.45 3.11 11.03
CA ALA A 278 21.61 2.71 10.24
C ALA A 278 22.49 1.68 10.97
N ARG A 279 22.65 1.83 12.28
CA ARG A 279 23.38 0.84 13.11
C ARG A 279 22.64 -0.48 13.19
N ASP A 280 21.31 -0.48 13.31
CA ASP A 280 20.49 -1.70 13.30
C ASP A 280 20.59 -2.41 11.95
N LEU A 281 20.50 -1.66 10.84
CA LEU A 281 20.64 -2.18 9.48
C LEU A 281 22.02 -2.78 9.18
N ALA A 282 23.08 -2.31 9.85
CA ALA A 282 24.43 -2.85 9.68
C ALA A 282 24.54 -4.32 10.15
N ALA A 283 23.67 -4.75 11.06
CA ALA A 283 23.62 -6.13 11.56
C ALA A 283 22.77 -7.06 10.68
N VAL A 284 22.06 -6.53 9.68
CA VAL A 284 21.21 -7.32 8.80
C VAL A 284 21.94 -7.63 7.49
N ASP A 285 21.81 -8.86 7.04
CA ASP A 285 22.32 -9.27 5.73
C ASP A 285 21.37 -8.75 4.64
N VAL A 286 21.80 -7.68 3.97
CA VAL A 286 21.06 -7.07 2.84
C VAL A 286 21.65 -7.60 1.55
N ALA A 287 20.81 -8.23 0.72
CA ALA A 287 21.17 -8.76 -0.59
C ALA A 287 20.90 -7.74 -1.72
N THR A 288 21.34 -8.09 -2.92
CA THR A 288 20.97 -7.37 -4.14
C THR A 288 19.50 -7.57 -4.47
N LEU A 289 18.90 -6.60 -5.13
CA LEU A 289 17.48 -6.64 -5.53
C LEU A 289 17.28 -7.60 -6.72
N ALA A 290 16.32 -8.51 -6.59
CA ALA A 290 15.87 -9.36 -7.70
C ALA A 290 14.87 -8.64 -8.62
N LEU A 291 14.23 -7.58 -8.13
CA LEU A 291 13.26 -6.77 -8.86
C LEU A 291 13.56 -5.27 -8.64
N PRO A 292 13.26 -4.42 -9.62
CA PRO A 292 13.37 -2.97 -9.46
C PRO A 292 12.47 -2.46 -8.32
N VAL A 293 13.05 -1.72 -7.37
CA VAL A 293 12.33 -1.03 -6.30
C VAL A 293 12.55 0.46 -6.45
N TYR A 294 11.48 1.23 -6.39
CA TYR A 294 11.53 2.70 -6.38
C TYR A 294 11.63 3.21 -4.94
N SER A 295 12.30 4.34 -4.77
CA SER A 295 12.51 4.98 -3.46
C SER A 295 11.72 6.28 -3.37
N ASN A 296 10.96 6.43 -2.31
CA ASN A 296 10.27 7.68 -1.96
C ASN A 296 11.22 8.88 -1.86
N THR A 297 12.44 8.64 -1.35
CA THR A 297 13.44 9.69 -1.11
C THR A 297 13.92 10.35 -2.40
N THR A 298 14.07 9.57 -3.48
CA THR A 298 14.63 10.05 -4.74
C THR A 298 13.68 10.01 -5.91
N ALA A 299 12.53 9.37 -5.74
CA ALA A 299 11.60 9.06 -6.83
C ALA A 299 12.29 8.32 -8.01
N ALA A 300 13.28 7.50 -7.70
CA ALA A 300 14.08 6.74 -8.64
C ALA A 300 14.38 5.34 -8.09
N LEU A 301 14.95 4.47 -8.90
CA LEU A 301 15.31 3.12 -8.48
C LEU A 301 16.30 3.14 -7.29
N TYR A 302 16.14 2.17 -6.42
CA TYR A 302 17.16 1.84 -5.43
C TYR A 302 18.47 1.46 -6.11
N PRO A 303 19.61 1.77 -5.49
CA PRO A 303 20.91 1.32 -6.00
C PRO A 303 21.04 -0.21 -5.96
N ALA A 304 21.93 -0.77 -6.77
CA ALA A 304 22.17 -2.22 -6.81
C ALA A 304 23.00 -2.72 -5.63
N GLU A 305 23.90 -1.89 -5.09
CA GLU A 305 24.84 -2.27 -4.05
C GLU A 305 24.17 -2.36 -2.67
N PRO A 306 24.33 -3.48 -1.94
CA PRO A 306 23.71 -3.68 -0.63
C PRO A 306 24.02 -2.58 0.40
N SER A 307 25.25 -2.06 0.40
CA SER A 307 25.64 -0.95 1.29
C SER A 307 24.90 0.35 0.97
N ALA A 308 24.66 0.62 -0.31
CA ALA A 308 23.90 1.78 -0.75
C ALA A 308 22.39 1.61 -0.52
N ILE A 309 21.86 0.37 -0.59
CA ILE A 309 20.49 0.07 -0.18
C ILE A 309 20.31 0.39 1.30
N ARG A 310 21.21 -0.08 2.17
CA ARG A 310 21.16 0.22 3.62
C ARG A 310 21.19 1.73 3.89
N ALA A 311 22.10 2.45 3.26
CA ALA A 311 22.24 3.89 3.45
C ALA A 311 20.94 4.63 3.04
N ARG A 312 20.38 4.31 1.89
CA ARG A 312 19.12 4.88 1.40
C ARG A 312 17.95 4.59 2.34
N LEU A 313 17.84 3.35 2.81
CA LEU A 313 16.78 2.95 3.73
C LEU A 313 16.90 3.62 5.10
N ALA A 314 18.12 3.84 5.59
CA ALA A 314 18.36 4.55 6.85
C ALA A 314 17.93 6.02 6.75
N GLU A 315 18.36 6.74 5.71
CA GLU A 315 18.02 8.15 5.52
C GLU A 315 16.54 8.41 5.26
N HIS A 316 15.81 7.41 4.71
CA HIS A 316 14.39 7.49 4.37
C HIS A 316 13.49 7.95 5.53
N ILE A 317 13.84 7.62 6.80
CA ILE A 317 13.06 8.02 7.99
C ILE A 317 12.91 9.54 8.09
N GLY A 318 13.99 10.27 7.80
CA GLY A 318 14.05 11.74 7.92
C GLY A 318 13.87 12.49 6.60
N LYS A 319 13.64 11.79 5.48
CA LYS A 319 13.50 12.40 4.16
C LYS A 319 12.06 12.44 3.69
N PRO A 320 11.68 13.42 2.85
CA PRO A 320 10.33 13.48 2.28
C PRO A 320 9.95 12.26 1.46
N VAL A 321 8.66 11.96 1.44
CA VAL A 321 8.03 10.96 0.58
C VAL A 321 7.56 11.64 -0.71
N HIS A 322 8.30 11.45 -1.81
CA HIS A 322 7.99 12.03 -3.11
C HIS A 322 7.09 11.11 -3.95
N PHE A 323 5.92 10.73 -3.41
CA PHE A 323 5.07 9.71 -4.02
C PHE A 323 4.54 10.11 -5.40
N VAL A 324 4.21 11.39 -5.61
CA VAL A 324 3.81 11.88 -6.96
C VAL A 324 4.90 11.58 -7.99
N ARG A 325 6.12 11.99 -7.70
CA ARG A 325 7.26 11.82 -8.61
C ARG A 325 7.63 10.35 -8.80
N GLU A 326 7.47 9.54 -7.77
CA GLU A 326 7.70 8.10 -7.81
C GLU A 326 6.73 7.39 -8.76
N ILE A 327 5.43 7.64 -8.63
CA ILE A 327 4.42 7.09 -9.54
C ILE A 327 4.61 7.55 -10.98
N GLU A 328 4.99 8.84 -11.18
CA GLU A 328 5.34 9.36 -12.51
C GLU A 328 6.53 8.63 -13.12
N ALA A 329 7.60 8.38 -12.36
CA ALA A 329 8.76 7.65 -12.81
C ALA A 329 8.39 6.20 -13.17
N MET A 330 7.63 5.50 -12.32
CA MET A 330 7.15 4.15 -12.60
C MET A 330 6.28 4.11 -13.87
N TYR A 331 5.41 5.11 -14.05
CA TYR A 331 4.58 5.22 -15.26
C TYR A 331 5.43 5.46 -16.53
N ALA A 332 6.44 6.31 -16.44
CA ALA A 332 7.40 6.55 -17.53
C ALA A 332 8.16 5.26 -17.90
N ASP A 333 8.48 4.41 -16.91
CA ASP A 333 9.13 3.12 -17.10
C ASP A 333 8.16 2.01 -17.55
N GLY A 334 6.93 2.36 -17.89
CA GLY A 334 5.96 1.47 -18.52
C GLY A 334 4.98 0.79 -17.57
N ALA A 335 4.91 1.16 -16.29
CA ALA A 335 3.84 0.69 -15.42
C ALA A 335 2.48 1.22 -15.92
N ARG A 336 1.51 0.32 -16.00
CA ARG A 336 0.12 0.64 -16.35
C ARG A 336 -0.88 0.00 -15.38
N ILE A 337 -0.42 -0.97 -14.62
CA ILE A 337 -1.22 -1.71 -13.65
C ILE A 337 -0.54 -1.55 -12.29
N PHE A 338 -1.17 -0.80 -11.40
CA PHE A 338 -0.70 -0.54 -10.05
C PHE A 338 -1.58 -1.32 -9.07
N VAL A 339 -0.98 -2.26 -8.37
CA VAL A 339 -1.67 -3.16 -7.43
C VAL A 339 -1.29 -2.77 -6.01
N GLU A 340 -2.24 -2.31 -5.22
CA GLU A 340 -2.04 -2.06 -3.80
C GLU A 340 -2.04 -3.38 -3.04
N ALA A 341 -0.83 -3.85 -2.69
CA ALA A 341 -0.58 -5.11 -2.02
C ALA A 341 -0.51 -4.92 -0.49
N GLY A 342 -1.67 -4.83 0.14
CA GLY A 342 -1.78 -4.59 1.58
C GLY A 342 -3.20 -4.19 1.98
N PRO A 343 -3.38 -3.75 3.24
CA PRO A 343 -4.71 -3.38 3.71
C PRO A 343 -5.17 -2.02 3.16
N GLY A 344 -6.44 -1.94 2.77
CA GLY A 344 -7.09 -0.71 2.32
C GLY A 344 -6.91 -0.40 0.85
N ARG A 345 -7.14 0.88 0.50
CA ARG A 345 -7.10 1.36 -0.89
C ARG A 345 -6.60 2.81 -1.02
N VAL A 346 -5.73 3.23 -0.13
CA VAL A 346 -5.24 4.61 -0.07
C VAL A 346 -4.36 4.90 -1.27
N LEU A 347 -3.38 4.02 -1.55
CA LEU A 347 -2.46 4.22 -2.68
C LEU A 347 -3.17 4.13 -4.02
N THR A 348 -4.17 3.24 -4.15
CA THR A 348 -5.04 3.16 -5.32
C THR A 348 -5.70 4.50 -5.61
N GLY A 349 -6.21 5.18 -4.58
CA GLY A 349 -6.78 6.52 -4.70
C GLY A 349 -5.77 7.59 -5.08
N LEU A 350 -4.55 7.52 -4.54
CA LEU A 350 -3.47 8.45 -4.86
C LEU A 350 -2.99 8.28 -6.30
N VAL A 351 -2.76 7.04 -6.76
CA VAL A 351 -2.40 6.74 -8.16
C VAL A 351 -3.42 7.31 -9.13
N GLY A 352 -4.72 7.10 -8.85
CA GLY A 352 -5.78 7.64 -9.68
C GLY A 352 -5.76 9.18 -9.78
N ARG A 353 -5.45 9.89 -8.70
CA ARG A 353 -5.30 11.36 -8.70
C ARG A 353 -4.02 11.81 -9.42
N ILE A 354 -2.92 11.09 -9.26
CA ILE A 354 -1.65 11.41 -9.91
C ILE A 354 -1.75 11.20 -11.43
N LEU A 355 -2.26 10.06 -11.85
CA LEU A 355 -2.29 9.70 -13.27
C LEU A 355 -3.52 10.28 -14.02
N GLY A 356 -4.59 10.61 -13.32
CA GLY A 356 -5.79 11.23 -13.88
C GLY A 356 -6.39 10.39 -15.01
N LYS A 357 -6.55 10.98 -16.19
CA LYS A 357 -7.14 10.33 -17.37
C LYS A 357 -6.14 9.54 -18.22
N ARG A 358 -4.87 9.49 -17.84
CA ARG A 358 -3.86 8.67 -18.55
C ARG A 358 -4.21 7.18 -18.45
N PRO A 359 -4.00 6.38 -19.48
CA PRO A 359 -4.32 4.94 -19.46
C PRO A 359 -3.58 4.22 -18.33
N HIS A 360 -4.33 3.77 -17.31
CA HIS A 360 -3.80 2.97 -16.19
C HIS A 360 -4.93 2.20 -15.48
N ALA A 361 -4.55 1.23 -14.68
CA ALA A 361 -5.41 0.59 -13.71
C ALA A 361 -4.77 0.66 -12.33
N ALA A 362 -5.51 1.17 -11.34
CA ALA A 362 -5.14 1.14 -9.94
C ALA A 362 -6.09 0.17 -9.22
N ILE A 363 -5.55 -0.91 -8.65
CA ILE A 363 -6.32 -2.05 -8.16
C ILE A 363 -5.96 -2.31 -6.70
N ALA A 364 -6.94 -2.21 -5.81
CA ALA A 364 -6.79 -2.58 -4.40
C ALA A 364 -7.17 -4.04 -4.18
N CYS A 365 -6.32 -4.78 -3.47
CA CYS A 365 -6.55 -6.17 -3.11
C CYS A 365 -7.43 -6.33 -1.87
N ASP A 366 -7.58 -5.28 -1.08
CA ASP A 366 -8.40 -5.24 0.12
C ASP A 366 -9.27 -3.98 0.11
N ARG A 367 -10.52 -4.12 0.57
CA ARG A 367 -11.49 -3.04 0.63
C ARG A 367 -12.16 -3.03 2.00
N PRO A 368 -12.00 -1.97 2.78
CA PRO A 368 -12.68 -1.87 4.07
C PRO A 368 -14.18 -2.08 3.94
N LYS A 369 -14.77 -2.86 4.85
CA LYS A 369 -16.19 -3.23 4.91
C LYS A 369 -16.68 -4.21 3.84
N GLU A 370 -15.82 -4.71 2.96
CA GLU A 370 -16.09 -5.81 2.06
C GLU A 370 -15.44 -7.08 2.62
N ASP A 371 -16.01 -8.25 2.33
CA ASP A 371 -15.39 -9.55 2.60
C ASP A 371 -14.02 -9.60 1.91
N GLY A 372 -12.96 -9.94 2.67
CA GLY A 372 -11.59 -9.89 2.18
C GLY A 372 -11.32 -10.83 1.01
N VAL A 373 -11.96 -12.02 1.01
CA VAL A 373 -11.85 -12.99 -0.09
C VAL A 373 -12.52 -12.42 -1.34
N VAL A 374 -13.72 -11.85 -1.21
CA VAL A 374 -14.41 -11.19 -2.34
C VAL A 374 -13.58 -10.05 -2.89
N ALA A 375 -13.04 -9.18 -2.04
CA ALA A 375 -12.20 -8.05 -2.46
C ALA A 375 -10.97 -8.52 -3.25
N PHE A 376 -10.31 -9.58 -2.77
CA PHE A 376 -9.17 -10.18 -3.45
C PHE A 376 -9.54 -10.80 -4.80
N LEU A 377 -10.63 -11.56 -4.87
CA LEU A 377 -11.12 -12.13 -6.13
C LEU A 377 -11.52 -11.05 -7.14
N LEU A 378 -12.09 -9.92 -6.68
CA LEU A 378 -12.37 -8.76 -7.53
C LEU A 378 -11.09 -8.15 -8.11
N ALA A 379 -10.01 -8.11 -7.33
CA ALA A 379 -8.70 -7.66 -7.81
C ALA A 379 -8.16 -8.62 -8.88
N LEU A 380 -8.19 -9.94 -8.63
CA LEU A 380 -7.75 -10.94 -9.61
C LEU A 380 -8.56 -10.86 -10.91
N GLY A 381 -9.89 -10.69 -10.84
CA GLY A 381 -10.73 -10.53 -12.03
C GLY A 381 -10.35 -9.31 -12.87
N GLN A 382 -10.08 -8.17 -12.22
CA GLN A 382 -9.61 -6.97 -12.90
C GLN A 382 -8.24 -7.14 -13.56
N LEU A 383 -7.33 -7.87 -12.92
CA LEU A 383 -6.00 -8.19 -13.45
C LEU A 383 -6.11 -9.12 -14.67
N ALA A 384 -6.93 -10.16 -14.56
CA ALA A 384 -7.08 -11.17 -15.59
C ALA A 384 -7.54 -10.57 -16.94
N VAL A 385 -8.56 -9.70 -16.94
CA VAL A 385 -9.06 -9.07 -18.17
C VAL A 385 -8.11 -8.04 -18.76
N ARG A 386 -7.07 -7.63 -18.00
CA ARG A 386 -5.96 -6.76 -18.47
C ARG A 386 -4.76 -7.57 -18.99
N GLY A 387 -4.93 -8.89 -19.09
CA GLY A 387 -3.91 -9.79 -19.63
C GLY A 387 -2.80 -10.13 -18.64
N VAL A 388 -2.97 -9.83 -17.35
CA VAL A 388 -2.09 -10.35 -16.31
C VAL A 388 -2.41 -11.83 -16.11
N PRO A 389 -1.39 -12.71 -16.08
CA PRO A 389 -1.62 -14.13 -15.79
C PRO A 389 -2.29 -14.28 -14.43
N VAL A 390 -3.45 -14.96 -14.43
CA VAL A 390 -4.14 -15.32 -13.19
C VAL A 390 -4.45 -16.81 -13.24
N THR A 391 -4.02 -17.52 -12.20
CA THR A 391 -4.28 -18.93 -11.98
C THR A 391 -5.19 -19.12 -10.75
N ARG A 392 -5.86 -20.23 -10.67
CA ARG A 392 -6.44 -20.68 -9.41
C ARG A 392 -5.29 -21.12 -8.50
N GLY A 393 -5.18 -20.52 -7.35
CA GLY A 393 -4.22 -20.91 -6.32
C GLY A 393 -4.51 -22.28 -5.75
#